data_b5df33f8ad8485243e00616eb6b3f37a
#
_entry.id   b5df33f8ad8485243e00616eb6b3f37a
#
_cell.length_a   1.000
_cell.length_b   1.000
_cell.length_c   1.000
_cell.angle_alpha   90.00
_cell.angle_beta   90.00
_cell.angle_gamma   90.00
#
_symmetry.space_group_name_H-M   'P 1'
#
loop_
_entity.id
_entity.type
_entity.pdbx_description
1 polymer ?
#
loop_
_entity_poly.entity_id
_entity_poly.type
_entity_poly.pdbx_seq_one_letter_code
_entity_poly.pdbx_strand_id
1 'polypeptide(L)'
;ISDDDLDLVADANANGKYKPIIDKAANGVDLVQIAEVNSNGVSRNLYSDFNIKSTGLILNNATKYTKTELGGYIDRNMFLAGKGARVILNEVTSSNASTLNGYLEVAGNKASVVIANVNGISVNGLGFINTDNVVLSTGAVTNWADGSFKFSDNKGDMIIAGDGLNARNPKQLDVFTNNLQADKSELYANELHISADGLLQNTGKIAA
;
A
#
# COMPACT_ATOMS: atom_id res chain seq x y z
N ILE A 1 11.79 13.74 -7.70
CA ILE A 1 12.44 12.47 -7.31
C ILE A 1 12.37 11.55 -8.52
N SER A 2 13.50 11.03 -8.96
CA SER A 2 13.59 10.03 -10.02
C SER A 2 12.99 8.71 -9.56
N ASP A 3 12.44 7.93 -10.49
CA ASP A 3 11.92 6.58 -10.19
C ASP A 3 13.00 5.69 -9.57
N ASP A 4 14.24 5.86 -10.00
CA ASP A 4 15.41 5.13 -9.48
C ASP A 4 15.75 5.48 -8.03
N ASP A 5 15.30 6.64 -7.53
CA ASP A 5 15.51 7.10 -6.15
C ASP A 5 14.43 6.60 -5.18
N LEU A 6 13.42 5.88 -5.68
CA LEU A 6 12.33 5.35 -4.88
C LEU A 6 12.72 4.03 -4.22
N ASP A 7 13.16 4.09 -2.98
CA ASP A 7 13.58 2.92 -2.21
C ASP A 7 12.39 2.19 -1.57
N LEU A 8 12.59 0.89 -1.40
CA LEU A 8 11.73 0.02 -0.63
C LEU A 8 12.62 -0.71 0.38
N VAL A 9 12.51 -0.36 1.66
CA VAL A 9 13.42 -0.84 2.71
C VAL A 9 12.63 -1.26 3.93
N ALA A 10 12.79 -2.51 4.37
CA ALA A 10 12.21 -2.97 5.63
C ALA A 10 12.83 -2.23 6.81
N ASP A 11 12.06 -2.02 7.87
CA ASP A 11 12.57 -1.46 9.12
C ASP A 11 13.55 -2.47 9.76
N ALA A 12 14.82 -2.11 9.78
CA ALA A 12 15.89 -2.96 10.32
C ALA A 12 15.68 -3.29 11.81
N ASN A 13 14.98 -2.44 12.55
CA ASN A 13 14.72 -2.59 13.98
C ASN A 13 13.37 -3.26 14.28
N ALA A 14 12.60 -3.63 13.26
CA ALA A 14 11.31 -4.27 13.46
C ALA A 14 11.48 -5.66 14.10
N ASN A 15 10.52 -6.03 14.95
CA ASN A 15 10.39 -7.43 15.39
C ASN A 15 10.24 -8.33 14.14
N GLY A 16 10.88 -9.50 14.16
CA GLY A 16 10.85 -10.43 13.02
C GLY A 16 9.45 -10.80 12.53
N LYS A 17 8.45 -10.78 13.42
CA LYS A 17 7.03 -11.00 13.06
C LYS A 17 6.47 -9.94 12.13
N TYR A 18 7.06 -8.75 12.08
CA TYR A 18 6.58 -7.58 11.33
C TYR A 18 7.58 -7.10 10.31
N LYS A 19 8.62 -7.88 10.07
CA LYS A 19 9.71 -7.52 9.16
C LYS A 19 9.52 -8.23 7.81
N PRO A 20 9.11 -7.53 6.75
CA PRO A 20 9.03 -8.13 5.43
C PRO A 20 10.43 -8.38 4.85
N ILE A 21 10.51 -9.23 3.83
CA ILE A 21 11.71 -9.39 3.02
C ILE A 21 11.49 -8.70 1.67
N ILE A 22 12.39 -7.80 1.33
CA ILE A 22 12.39 -7.10 0.05
C ILE A 22 13.11 -7.98 -0.97
N ASP A 23 12.43 -8.23 -2.07
CA ASP A 23 12.85 -9.15 -3.12
C ASP A 23 12.52 -8.57 -4.50
N LYS A 24 12.74 -9.32 -5.55
CA LYS A 24 12.36 -8.96 -6.92
C LYS A 24 11.80 -10.16 -7.65
N ALA A 25 10.82 -9.91 -8.51
CA ALA A 25 10.36 -10.89 -9.49
C ALA A 25 11.45 -11.11 -10.56
N ALA A 26 11.29 -12.15 -11.36
CA ALA A 26 12.27 -12.51 -12.39
C ALA A 26 12.51 -11.38 -13.41
N ASN A 27 11.52 -10.56 -13.67
CA ASN A 27 11.61 -9.40 -14.56
C ASN A 27 12.11 -8.11 -13.89
N GLY A 28 12.49 -8.18 -12.61
CA GLY A 28 13.03 -7.05 -11.85
C GLY A 28 11.99 -6.18 -11.13
N VAL A 29 10.70 -6.47 -11.25
CA VAL A 29 9.65 -5.76 -10.49
C VAL A 29 9.83 -6.02 -9.00
N ASP A 30 9.69 -4.99 -8.18
CA ASP A 30 9.80 -5.10 -6.73
C ASP A 30 8.76 -6.08 -6.18
N LEU A 31 9.22 -6.95 -5.29
CA LEU A 31 8.44 -8.01 -4.67
C LEU A 31 8.71 -8.01 -3.17
N VAL A 32 7.65 -7.99 -2.38
CA VAL A 32 7.73 -8.10 -0.92
C VAL A 32 7.23 -9.46 -0.50
N GLN A 33 8.08 -10.24 0.19
CA GLN A 33 7.63 -11.38 0.97
C GLN A 33 7.02 -10.83 2.25
N ILE A 34 5.69 -10.76 2.31
CA ILE A 34 5.01 -10.19 3.47
C ILE A 34 5.26 -11.03 4.71
N ALA A 35 5.26 -10.38 5.87
CA ALA A 35 5.48 -11.01 7.17
C ALA A 35 4.36 -11.98 7.54
N GLU A 36 4.61 -12.83 8.51
CA GLU A 36 3.66 -13.84 8.99
C GLU A 36 2.29 -13.24 9.33
N VAL A 37 1.27 -14.03 9.17
CA VAL A 37 -0.13 -13.65 9.39
C VAL A 37 -0.54 -14.00 10.81
N ASN A 38 -1.16 -13.05 11.53
CA ASN A 38 -1.67 -13.33 12.88
C ASN A 38 -2.98 -14.15 12.84
N SER A 39 -3.51 -14.50 14.01
CA SER A 39 -4.74 -15.31 14.12
C SER A 39 -5.98 -14.63 13.53
N ASN A 40 -5.96 -13.31 13.35
CA ASN A 40 -7.06 -12.55 12.76
C ASN A 40 -6.87 -12.32 11.25
N GLY A 41 -5.84 -12.90 10.64
CA GLY A 41 -5.59 -12.81 9.21
C GLY A 41 -4.85 -11.54 8.78
N VAL A 42 -4.17 -10.86 9.70
CA VAL A 42 -3.43 -9.62 9.41
C VAL A 42 -1.94 -9.90 9.29
N SER A 43 -1.34 -9.48 8.18
CA SER A 43 0.11 -9.40 8.00
C SER A 43 0.54 -7.95 8.20
N ARG A 44 1.30 -7.68 9.26
CA ARG A 44 1.84 -6.35 9.54
C ARG A 44 3.27 -6.25 9.05
N ASN A 45 3.55 -5.25 8.23
CA ASN A 45 4.84 -5.05 7.59
C ASN A 45 5.36 -3.64 7.90
N LEU A 46 6.51 -3.56 8.55
CA LEU A 46 7.13 -2.30 8.95
C LEU A 46 8.28 -1.96 8.02
N TYR A 47 8.29 -0.73 7.56
CA TYR A 47 9.30 -0.22 6.62
C TYR A 47 9.94 1.06 7.15
N SER A 48 11.20 1.26 6.81
CA SER A 48 11.83 2.58 6.90
C SER A 48 11.54 3.42 5.64
N ASP A 49 11.45 2.77 4.47
CA ASP A 49 11.04 3.40 3.21
C ASP A 49 10.02 2.53 2.51
N PHE A 50 8.88 3.11 2.17
CA PHE A 50 7.85 2.45 1.38
C PHE A 50 7.48 3.33 0.20
N ASN A 51 7.99 2.99 -0.96
CA ASN A 51 7.72 3.66 -2.21
C ASN A 51 7.35 2.63 -3.29
N ILE A 52 6.58 3.06 -4.28
CA ILE A 52 6.25 2.23 -5.44
C ILE A 52 6.78 2.91 -6.69
N LYS A 53 7.68 2.23 -7.39
CA LYS A 53 8.20 2.67 -8.69
C LYS A 53 7.11 2.58 -9.76
N SER A 54 7.30 3.25 -10.88
CA SER A 54 6.38 3.18 -12.02
C SER A 54 6.17 1.75 -12.55
N THR A 55 7.15 0.86 -12.36
CA THR A 55 7.06 -0.56 -12.72
C THR A 55 6.17 -1.37 -11.78
N GLY A 56 5.81 -0.81 -10.63
CA GLY A 56 4.89 -1.42 -9.68
C GLY A 56 5.55 -2.18 -8.53
N LEU A 57 4.70 -2.75 -7.70
CA LEU A 57 5.08 -3.52 -6.51
C LEU A 57 4.15 -4.72 -6.37
N ILE A 58 4.72 -5.89 -6.10
CA ILE A 58 3.98 -7.11 -5.77
C ILE A 58 4.11 -7.41 -4.29
N LEU A 59 2.98 -7.55 -3.60
CA LEU A 59 2.93 -8.09 -2.23
C LEU A 59 2.62 -9.58 -2.33
N ASN A 60 3.55 -10.43 -1.90
CA ASN A 60 3.42 -11.87 -2.06
C ASN A 60 2.53 -12.48 -0.97
N ASN A 61 1.26 -12.69 -1.31
CA ASN A 61 0.26 -13.37 -0.49
C ASN A 61 -0.06 -14.78 -1.05
N ALA A 62 0.87 -15.34 -1.81
CA ALA A 62 0.69 -16.63 -2.46
C ALA A 62 1.11 -17.78 -1.54
N THR A 63 0.24 -18.79 -1.43
CA THR A 63 0.51 -20.03 -0.68
C THR A 63 0.98 -21.14 -1.58
N LYS A 64 1.05 -20.91 -2.88
CA LYS A 64 1.53 -21.81 -3.91
C LYS A 64 2.16 -21.02 -5.06
N TYR A 65 2.91 -21.68 -5.93
CA TYR A 65 3.42 -21.12 -7.17
C TYR A 65 2.26 -20.47 -7.96
N THR A 66 2.37 -19.21 -8.31
CA THR A 66 1.28 -18.45 -8.93
C THR A 66 1.78 -17.44 -9.95
N LYS A 67 0.89 -17.07 -10.87
CA LYS A 67 1.15 -16.05 -11.88
C LYS A 67 0.68 -14.69 -11.38
N THR A 68 1.55 -13.68 -11.53
CA THR A 68 1.21 -12.27 -11.30
C THR A 68 1.11 -11.54 -12.64
N GLU A 69 0.39 -10.42 -12.66
CA GLU A 69 0.33 -9.57 -13.86
C GLU A 69 1.61 -8.74 -14.02
N LEU A 70 2.16 -8.23 -12.92
CA LEU A 70 3.33 -7.34 -12.95
C LEU A 70 4.65 -8.07 -13.11
N GLY A 71 4.79 -9.28 -12.57
CA GLY A 71 6.08 -9.97 -12.46
C GLY A 71 6.12 -11.39 -13.02
N GLY A 72 5.05 -11.85 -13.66
CA GLY A 72 4.95 -13.24 -14.11
C GLY A 72 4.82 -14.23 -12.94
N TYR A 73 5.31 -15.47 -13.13
CA TYR A 73 5.23 -16.50 -12.10
C TYR A 73 6.18 -16.22 -10.94
N ILE A 74 5.68 -16.41 -9.73
CA ILE A 74 6.45 -16.31 -8.48
C ILE A 74 6.20 -17.53 -7.58
N ASP A 75 7.17 -17.84 -6.72
CA ASP A 75 7.04 -18.88 -5.73
C ASP A 75 6.13 -18.43 -4.56
N ARG A 76 5.63 -19.41 -3.81
CA ARG A 76 4.88 -19.15 -2.58
C ARG A 76 5.71 -18.36 -1.58
N ASN A 77 5.04 -17.61 -0.74
CA ASN A 77 5.67 -16.96 0.39
C ASN A 77 5.83 -17.94 1.56
N MET A 78 7.08 -18.21 1.94
CA MET A 78 7.44 -19.17 2.99
C MET A 78 6.95 -18.76 4.39
N PHE A 79 6.64 -17.47 4.61
CA PHE A 79 6.17 -17.00 5.91
C PHE A 79 4.69 -17.27 6.16
N LEU A 80 3.92 -17.69 5.15
CA LEU A 80 2.47 -17.79 5.26
C LEU A 80 1.95 -19.09 5.85
N ALA A 81 2.78 -20.05 6.16
CA ALA A 81 2.38 -21.33 6.76
C ALA A 81 1.12 -21.95 6.12
N GLY A 82 0.98 -21.81 4.79
CA GLY A 82 -0.14 -22.34 4.01
C GLY A 82 -1.44 -21.54 4.06
N LYS A 83 -1.47 -20.39 4.75
CA LYS A 83 -2.66 -19.54 4.85
C LYS A 83 -2.32 -18.09 4.52
N GLY A 84 -2.95 -17.55 3.48
CA GLY A 84 -2.77 -16.16 3.08
C GLY A 84 -3.37 -15.16 4.07
N ALA A 85 -2.88 -13.92 3.99
CA ALA A 85 -3.43 -12.81 4.74
C ALA A 85 -4.79 -12.40 4.18
N ARG A 86 -5.69 -11.97 5.07
CA ARG A 86 -6.93 -11.30 4.75
C ARG A 86 -6.69 -9.79 4.57
N VAL A 87 -5.78 -9.24 5.36
CA VAL A 87 -5.36 -7.83 5.31
C VAL A 87 -3.83 -7.76 5.36
N ILE A 88 -3.26 -6.94 4.49
CA ILE A 88 -1.82 -6.64 4.46
C ILE A 88 -1.64 -5.18 4.86
N LEU A 89 -1.08 -4.96 6.04
CA LEU A 89 -0.72 -3.64 6.54
C LEU A 89 0.72 -3.31 6.17
N ASN A 90 0.91 -2.16 5.52
CA ASN A 90 2.21 -1.60 5.18
C ASN A 90 2.37 -0.26 5.90
N GLU A 91 3.27 -0.20 6.85
CA GLU A 91 3.42 0.94 7.77
C GLU A 91 4.85 1.45 7.74
N VAL A 92 5.03 2.76 7.56
CA VAL A 92 6.34 3.42 7.63
C VAL A 92 6.60 3.88 9.05
N THR A 93 7.76 3.52 9.59
CA THR A 93 8.18 3.81 10.96
C THR A 93 9.23 4.91 11.05
N SER A 94 9.80 5.33 9.92
CA SER A 94 10.78 6.39 9.82
C SER A 94 10.15 7.77 9.66
N SER A 95 10.97 8.78 9.37
CA SER A 95 10.52 10.14 9.02
C SER A 95 10.41 10.37 7.52
N ASN A 96 10.44 9.31 6.69
CA ASN A 96 10.41 9.43 5.24
C ASN A 96 8.97 9.30 4.71
N ALA A 97 8.53 10.27 3.90
CA ALA A 97 7.25 10.20 3.19
C ALA A 97 7.27 9.13 2.10
N SER A 98 6.10 8.69 1.66
CA SER A 98 5.96 7.70 0.59
C SER A 98 5.57 8.35 -0.73
N THR A 99 6.16 7.86 -1.81
CA THR A 99 5.83 8.23 -3.19
C THR A 99 5.36 6.97 -3.93
N LEU A 100 4.11 6.98 -4.40
CA LEU A 100 3.45 5.81 -4.98
C LEU A 100 3.15 6.09 -6.45
N ASN A 101 4.04 5.64 -7.34
CA ASN A 101 4.03 5.98 -8.76
C ASN A 101 3.65 4.82 -9.69
N GLY A 102 3.24 3.70 -9.15
CA GLY A 102 2.89 2.53 -9.94
C GLY A 102 1.82 1.66 -9.27
N TYR A 103 1.46 0.58 -9.94
CA TYR A 103 0.45 -0.35 -9.45
C TYR A 103 0.97 -1.23 -8.31
N LEU A 104 0.10 -1.52 -7.37
CA LEU A 104 0.30 -2.50 -6.31
C LEU A 104 -0.55 -3.72 -6.60
N GLU A 105 0.10 -4.87 -6.72
CA GLU A 105 -0.55 -6.16 -6.92
C GLU A 105 -0.42 -7.05 -5.69
N VAL A 106 -1.53 -7.64 -5.26
CA VAL A 106 -1.52 -8.73 -4.28
C VAL A 106 -1.43 -10.05 -5.04
N ALA A 107 -0.33 -10.79 -4.85
CA ALA A 107 -0.15 -12.08 -5.48
C ALA A 107 -0.89 -13.18 -4.71
N GLY A 108 -1.51 -14.11 -5.42
CA GLY A 108 -2.20 -15.24 -4.82
C GLY A 108 -3.58 -14.89 -4.29
N ASN A 109 -3.81 -15.12 -3.00
CA ASN A 109 -5.09 -14.84 -2.37
C ASN A 109 -5.35 -13.33 -2.32
N LYS A 110 -6.52 -12.92 -2.79
CA LYS A 110 -6.98 -11.53 -2.69
C LYS A 110 -6.96 -11.08 -1.23
N ALA A 111 -6.53 -9.85 -0.99
CA ALA A 111 -6.51 -9.26 0.35
C ALA A 111 -6.82 -7.78 0.31
N SER A 112 -7.30 -7.25 1.44
CA SER A 112 -7.33 -5.82 1.68
C SER A 112 -5.92 -5.31 1.94
N VAL A 113 -5.66 -4.08 1.53
CA VAL A 113 -4.34 -3.44 1.68
C VAL A 113 -4.50 -2.14 2.45
N VAL A 114 -3.67 -1.95 3.46
CA VAL A 114 -3.55 -0.69 4.20
C VAL A 114 -2.14 -0.15 3.99
N ILE A 115 -2.04 1.10 3.56
CA ILE A 115 -0.77 1.84 3.48
C ILE A 115 -0.87 3.02 4.44
N ALA A 116 0.00 3.07 5.45
CA ALA A 116 0.01 4.10 6.47
C ALA A 116 1.38 4.77 6.58
N ASN A 117 1.42 6.09 6.42
CA ASN A 117 2.64 6.87 6.58
C ASN A 117 2.32 8.26 7.14
N VAL A 118 2.69 8.50 8.40
CA VAL A 118 2.46 9.79 9.09
C VAL A 118 3.20 10.96 8.44
N ASN A 119 4.22 10.67 7.64
CA ASN A 119 5.05 11.70 7.00
C ASN A 119 4.43 12.22 5.69
N GLY A 120 3.35 11.62 5.25
CA GLY A 120 2.66 11.99 4.03
C GLY A 120 2.78 10.94 2.92
N ILE A 121 1.86 11.04 1.96
CA ILE A 121 1.78 10.15 0.80
C ILE A 121 1.58 11.01 -0.45
N SER A 122 2.45 10.82 -1.44
CA SER A 122 2.29 11.40 -2.77
C SER A 122 1.97 10.30 -3.78
N VAL A 123 0.99 10.54 -4.63
CA VAL A 123 0.48 9.56 -5.60
C VAL A 123 0.59 10.13 -7.01
N ASN A 124 1.19 9.35 -7.90
CA ASN A 124 1.26 9.64 -9.33
C ASN A 124 1.24 8.33 -10.12
N GLY A 125 0.04 7.85 -10.43
CA GLY A 125 -0.14 6.59 -11.19
C GLY A 125 -0.33 5.35 -10.32
N LEU A 126 -0.74 5.50 -9.06
CA LEU A 126 -1.11 4.37 -8.21
C LEU A 126 -2.38 3.69 -8.72
N GLY A 127 -2.35 2.39 -8.77
CA GLY A 127 -3.50 1.53 -9.05
C GLY A 127 -3.36 0.23 -8.27
N PHE A 128 -4.35 -0.65 -8.39
CA PHE A 128 -4.40 -1.89 -7.62
C PHE A 128 -4.80 -3.08 -8.49
N ILE A 129 -4.23 -4.23 -8.18
CA ILE A 129 -4.53 -5.51 -8.84
C ILE A 129 -4.76 -6.56 -7.74
N ASN A 130 -5.86 -7.29 -7.83
CA ASN A 130 -6.21 -8.38 -6.93
C ASN A 130 -6.33 -7.94 -5.46
N THR A 131 -6.88 -6.74 -5.24
CA THR A 131 -7.16 -6.20 -3.91
C THR A 131 -8.64 -6.29 -3.57
N ASP A 132 -8.96 -6.43 -2.27
CA ASP A 132 -10.34 -6.35 -1.78
C ASP A 132 -10.67 -4.89 -1.44
N ASN A 133 -10.46 -4.43 -0.21
CA ASN A 133 -10.57 -3.03 0.15
C ASN A 133 -9.18 -2.40 0.30
N VAL A 134 -9.07 -1.10 0.07
CA VAL A 134 -7.82 -0.36 0.26
C VAL A 134 -8.04 0.81 1.21
N VAL A 135 -7.10 0.98 2.14
CA VAL A 135 -7.02 2.14 3.03
C VAL A 135 -5.69 2.84 2.82
N LEU A 136 -5.74 4.14 2.57
CA LEU A 136 -4.56 5.01 2.54
C LEU A 136 -4.67 5.98 3.71
N SER A 137 -3.69 5.97 4.61
CA SER A 137 -3.70 6.81 5.81
C SER A 137 -2.39 7.57 5.98
N THR A 138 -2.47 8.86 6.22
CA THR A 138 -1.33 9.67 6.65
C THR A 138 -1.33 9.89 8.17
N GLY A 139 -2.09 9.10 8.91
CA GLY A 139 -2.03 8.97 10.36
C GLY A 139 -1.28 7.70 10.79
N ALA A 140 -0.73 7.69 11.99
CA ALA A 140 -0.12 6.49 12.55
C ALA A 140 -1.18 5.46 12.91
N VAL A 141 -0.84 4.19 12.75
CA VAL A 141 -1.73 3.09 13.14
C VAL A 141 -1.75 2.96 14.67
N THR A 142 -2.92 3.06 15.26
CA THR A 142 -3.12 2.93 16.71
C THR A 142 -3.85 1.65 17.10
N ASN A 143 -4.51 0.99 16.17
CA ASN A 143 -5.11 -0.33 16.32
C ASN A 143 -5.03 -1.10 15.00
N TRP A 144 -4.67 -2.38 15.05
CA TRP A 144 -4.53 -3.19 13.83
C TRP A 144 -4.74 -4.69 14.04
N ALA A 145 -4.40 -5.22 15.22
CA ALA A 145 -4.21 -6.66 15.42
C ALA A 145 -5.50 -7.49 15.26
N ASP A 146 -6.65 -6.90 15.53
CA ASP A 146 -7.97 -7.52 15.37
C ASP A 146 -8.54 -7.38 13.94
N GLY A 147 -7.82 -6.69 13.06
CA GLY A 147 -8.26 -6.41 11.69
C GLY A 147 -9.13 -5.19 11.54
N SER A 148 -9.45 -4.49 12.63
CA SER A 148 -10.04 -3.16 12.57
C SER A 148 -8.94 -2.10 12.75
N PHE A 149 -8.88 -1.14 11.82
CA PHE A 149 -7.80 -0.16 11.78
C PHE A 149 -8.26 1.16 12.34
N LYS A 150 -7.42 1.73 13.24
CA LYS A 150 -7.57 3.08 13.76
C LYS A 150 -6.28 3.84 13.55
N PHE A 151 -6.40 5.14 13.32
CA PHE A 151 -5.28 6.01 13.02
C PHE A 151 -5.27 7.21 13.97
N SER A 152 -4.07 7.77 14.21
CA SER A 152 -3.91 8.97 15.04
C SER A 152 -4.52 10.21 14.35
N ASP A 153 -4.90 11.20 15.17
CA ASP A 153 -5.40 12.48 14.69
C ASP A 153 -4.30 13.37 14.11
N ASN A 154 -3.05 13.15 14.51
CA ASN A 154 -1.90 13.85 13.95
C ASN A 154 -1.48 13.17 12.64
N LYS A 155 -1.80 13.81 11.52
CA LYS A 155 -1.63 13.24 10.19
C LYS A 155 -0.81 14.16 9.30
N GLY A 156 -0.04 13.55 8.39
CA GLY A 156 0.55 14.24 7.25
C GLY A 156 -0.49 14.54 6.16
N ASP A 157 -0.02 15.01 5.02
CA ASP A 157 -0.87 15.36 3.88
C ASP A 157 -0.78 14.30 2.78
N MET A 158 -1.82 14.25 1.93
CA MET A 158 -1.84 13.45 0.73
C MET A 158 -1.95 14.34 -0.50
N ILE A 159 -1.10 14.07 -1.49
CA ILE A 159 -1.10 14.76 -2.78
C ILE A 159 -1.31 13.73 -3.88
N ILE A 160 -2.28 13.99 -4.77
CA ILE A 160 -2.50 13.20 -5.97
C ILE A 160 -2.18 14.11 -7.16
N ALA A 161 -1.25 13.68 -8.00
CA ALA A 161 -0.77 14.43 -9.14
C ALA A 161 -0.55 13.51 -10.35
N GLY A 162 -0.19 14.09 -11.49
CA GLY A 162 0.17 13.38 -12.70
C GLY A 162 -0.89 12.37 -13.15
N ASP A 163 -0.52 11.10 -13.24
CA ASP A 163 -1.41 10.03 -13.70
C ASP A 163 -2.45 9.59 -12.66
N GLY A 164 -2.51 10.26 -11.52
CA GLY A 164 -3.58 10.13 -10.55
C GLY A 164 -3.59 8.83 -9.76
N LEU A 165 -4.81 8.47 -9.32
CA LEU A 165 -5.09 7.28 -8.52
C LEU A 165 -6.25 6.51 -9.13
N ASN A 166 -6.00 5.29 -9.56
CA ASN A 166 -7.02 4.39 -10.08
C ASN A 166 -7.35 3.30 -9.06
N ALA A 167 -8.37 3.54 -8.26
CA ALA A 167 -8.87 2.59 -7.27
C ALA A 167 -10.16 1.88 -7.73
N ARG A 168 -10.28 1.56 -9.02
CA ARG A 168 -11.45 0.84 -9.55
C ARG A 168 -11.39 -0.66 -9.30
N ASN A 169 -10.21 -1.23 -9.04
CA ASN A 169 -10.08 -2.65 -8.74
C ASN A 169 -10.62 -2.99 -7.33
N PRO A 170 -10.24 -2.30 -6.24
CA PRO A 170 -10.82 -2.58 -4.94
C PRO A 170 -12.31 -2.21 -4.91
N LYS A 171 -13.06 -2.88 -4.04
CA LYS A 171 -14.48 -2.58 -3.82
C LYS A 171 -14.67 -1.19 -3.24
N GLN A 172 -13.76 -0.78 -2.34
CA GLN A 172 -13.82 0.47 -1.60
C GLN A 172 -12.42 1.01 -1.35
N LEU A 173 -12.29 2.33 -1.46
CA LEU A 173 -11.11 3.08 -1.03
C LEU A 173 -11.49 4.01 0.12
N ASP A 174 -10.79 3.87 1.23
CA ASP A 174 -10.85 4.79 2.36
C ASP A 174 -9.57 5.62 2.42
N VAL A 175 -9.71 6.92 2.58
CA VAL A 175 -8.59 7.86 2.72
C VAL A 175 -8.72 8.60 4.04
N PHE A 176 -7.69 8.52 4.88
CA PHE A 176 -7.56 9.26 6.14
C PHE A 176 -6.33 10.15 6.05
N THR A 177 -6.53 11.46 6.02
CA THR A 177 -5.43 12.41 5.85
C THR A 177 -5.74 13.74 6.52
N ASN A 178 -4.70 14.54 6.79
CA ASN A 178 -4.89 15.93 7.20
C ASN A 178 -5.48 16.74 6.03
N ASN A 179 -4.68 16.97 4.99
CA ASN A 179 -5.17 17.63 3.77
C ASN A 179 -5.06 16.65 2.59
N LEU A 180 -6.03 16.71 1.70
CA LEU A 180 -5.99 16.02 0.41
C LEU A 180 -5.95 17.07 -0.70
N GLN A 181 -4.94 17.00 -1.56
CA GLN A 181 -4.80 17.83 -2.73
C GLN A 181 -4.79 16.97 -3.98
N ALA A 182 -5.67 17.25 -4.93
CA ALA A 182 -5.68 16.65 -6.27
C ALA A 182 -5.29 17.74 -7.28
N ASP A 183 -4.03 17.75 -7.71
CA ASP A 183 -3.48 18.77 -8.59
C ASP A 183 -3.49 18.28 -10.04
N LYS A 184 -4.41 18.79 -10.84
CA LYS A 184 -4.59 18.48 -12.28
C LYS A 184 -4.57 16.98 -12.57
N SER A 185 -5.15 16.19 -11.67
CA SER A 185 -5.12 14.74 -11.71
C SER A 185 -6.46 14.16 -11.35
N GLU A 186 -6.62 12.87 -11.53
CA GLU A 186 -7.90 12.19 -11.34
C GLU A 186 -7.77 11.10 -10.27
N LEU A 187 -8.77 11.00 -9.40
CA LEU A 187 -8.97 9.91 -8.48
C LEU A 187 -10.28 9.21 -8.83
N TYR A 188 -10.21 7.90 -9.06
CA TYR A 188 -11.39 7.07 -9.31
C TYR A 188 -11.47 5.92 -8.31
N ALA A 189 -12.67 5.62 -7.85
CA ALA A 189 -12.96 4.48 -6.99
C ALA A 189 -14.37 3.96 -7.26
N ASN A 190 -14.66 2.70 -6.86
CA ASN A 190 -16.03 2.17 -6.91
C ASN A 190 -16.86 2.76 -5.78
N GLU A 191 -16.31 2.75 -4.58
CA GLU A 191 -16.85 3.43 -3.41
C GLU A 191 -15.71 4.19 -2.74
N LEU A 192 -15.93 5.45 -2.41
CA LEU A 192 -14.89 6.35 -1.90
C LEU A 192 -15.34 7.00 -0.60
N HIS A 193 -14.56 6.80 0.45
CA HIS A 193 -14.73 7.47 1.73
C HIS A 193 -13.47 8.30 2.02
N ILE A 194 -13.63 9.59 2.16
CA ILE A 194 -12.53 10.51 2.48
C ILE A 194 -12.81 11.15 3.84
N SER A 195 -11.88 10.98 4.77
CA SER A 195 -11.82 11.71 6.03
C SER A 195 -10.58 12.60 6.00
N ALA A 196 -10.78 13.89 5.78
CA ALA A 196 -9.71 14.88 5.66
C ALA A 196 -10.12 16.17 6.38
N ASP A 197 -9.14 16.86 7.00
CA ASP A 197 -9.38 18.18 7.59
C ASP A 197 -9.54 19.25 6.54
N GLY A 198 -8.88 19.09 5.39
CA GLY A 198 -9.02 19.98 4.24
C GLY A 198 -8.99 19.23 2.92
N LEU A 199 -9.74 19.74 1.95
CA LEU A 199 -9.72 19.24 0.57
C LEU A 199 -9.35 20.38 -0.37
N LEU A 200 -8.23 20.21 -1.06
CA LEU A 200 -7.78 21.14 -2.09
C LEU A 200 -7.81 20.41 -3.43
N GLN A 201 -8.67 20.86 -4.33
CA GLN A 201 -8.75 20.35 -5.68
C GLN A 201 -8.49 21.47 -6.68
N ASN A 202 -7.44 21.31 -7.48
CA ASN A 202 -7.05 22.27 -8.50
C ASN A 202 -7.15 21.63 -9.88
N THR A 203 -8.24 21.85 -10.58
CA THR A 203 -8.52 21.37 -11.95
C THR A 203 -8.53 19.84 -12.12
N GLY A 204 -8.42 19.05 -11.05
CA GLY A 204 -8.51 17.62 -11.09
C GLY A 204 -9.95 17.10 -11.00
N LYS A 205 -10.10 15.77 -10.97
CA LYS A 205 -11.39 15.10 -10.85
C LYS A 205 -11.33 14.03 -9.78
N ILE A 206 -12.33 14.02 -8.89
CA ILE A 206 -12.58 12.98 -7.92
C ILE A 206 -13.94 12.36 -8.25
N ALA A 207 -13.98 11.05 -8.50
CA ALA A 207 -15.20 10.35 -8.88
C ALA A 207 -15.26 8.94 -8.26
N ALA A 208 -16.45 8.56 -7.84
CA ALA A 208 -16.78 7.23 -7.34
C ALA A 208 -18.02 6.68 -8.05
#